data_0011be6f0f2bcffc3f965b799354e422
#
_entry.id   0011be6f0f2bcffc3f965b799354e422
#
_cell.length_a   1.000
_cell.length_b   1.000
_cell.length_c   1.000
_cell.angle_alpha   90.00
_cell.angle_beta   90.00
_cell.angle_gamma   90.00
#
_symmetry.space_group_name_H-M   'P 1'
#
loop_
_entity.id
_entity.type
_entity.pdbx_description
1 polymer ?
#
loop_
_entity_poly.entity_id
_entity_poly.type
_entity_poly.pdbx_seq_one_letter_code
_entity_poly.pdbx_strand_id
1 'polypeptide(L)'
;EGELSAGDPILLVCEFELEPPEARGTDEEREQAFIAEETEKIAEEERLAIELEEQRQQELEEAEEQRLAEIVANEADELESIKATEQAMKELNERIEREGAKTSDVQISLIWNNYNDLDLHVVCPSGERIHGGNRESACGGELDVDANTRPETKKPVENIVWPEGKAPGGTYKAYVHHYKKHKKRRSRDPTKFKLI
;
A
#
# COMPACT_ATOMS: atom_id res chain seq x y z
N GLU A 1 19.70 -47.99 -28.43
CA GLU A 1 20.08 -47.29 -29.67
C GLU A 1 21.36 -47.95 -30.20
N GLY A 2 21.31 -48.46 -31.40
CA GLY A 2 22.46 -49.06 -32.06
C GLY A 2 22.60 -48.54 -33.48
N GLU A 3 23.81 -48.32 -33.93
CA GLU A 3 24.09 -47.92 -35.31
C GLU A 3 24.38 -49.15 -36.17
N LEU A 4 23.75 -49.22 -37.33
CA LEU A 4 23.96 -50.29 -38.32
C LEU A 4 24.42 -49.70 -39.65
N SER A 5 25.41 -50.31 -40.23
CA SER A 5 25.91 -49.96 -41.58
C SER A 5 25.26 -50.79 -42.66
N ALA A 6 25.22 -50.27 -43.90
CA ALA A 6 24.64 -50.94 -45.02
C ALA A 6 25.36 -52.27 -45.31
N GLY A 7 24.67 -53.39 -45.18
CA GLY A 7 25.25 -54.74 -45.37
C GLY A 7 25.48 -55.53 -44.07
N ASP A 8 25.28 -54.93 -42.91
CA ASP A 8 25.38 -55.65 -41.64
C ASP A 8 24.17 -56.58 -41.46
N PRO A 9 24.36 -57.84 -41.03
CA PRO A 9 23.27 -58.72 -40.72
C PRO A 9 22.52 -58.27 -39.48
N ILE A 10 21.21 -58.00 -39.60
CA ILE A 10 20.38 -57.66 -38.46
C ILE A 10 19.92 -58.93 -37.78
N LEU A 11 20.39 -59.19 -36.56
CA LEU A 11 19.85 -60.22 -35.69
C LEU A 11 19.00 -59.56 -34.64
N LEU A 12 17.67 -59.59 -34.82
CA LEU A 12 16.73 -59.12 -33.81
C LEU A 12 16.40 -60.34 -32.92
N VAL A 13 16.91 -60.29 -31.67
CA VAL A 13 16.53 -61.30 -30.67
C VAL A 13 15.43 -60.69 -29.80
N CYS A 14 14.23 -61.23 -29.93
CA CYS A 14 13.12 -60.92 -29.05
C CYS A 14 12.83 -62.16 -28.20
N GLU A 15 13.04 -62.05 -26.91
CA GLU A 15 12.58 -63.03 -25.93
C GLU A 15 11.18 -62.62 -25.47
N PHE A 16 10.22 -63.51 -25.65
CA PHE A 16 8.86 -63.34 -25.14
C PHE A 16 8.31 -64.68 -24.67
N GLU A 17 7.65 -64.65 -23.52
CA GLU A 17 6.92 -65.80 -23.04
C GLU A 17 5.52 -65.76 -23.64
N LEU A 18 5.10 -66.87 -24.24
CA LEU A 18 3.76 -67.07 -24.73
C LEU A 18 3.00 -67.97 -23.74
N GLU A 19 1.92 -67.49 -23.24
CA GLU A 19 1.00 -68.35 -22.50
C GLU A 19 0.52 -69.51 -23.39
N PRO A 20 0.28 -70.70 -22.80
CA PRO A 20 -0.23 -71.84 -23.56
C PRO A 20 -1.58 -71.48 -24.24
N PRO A 21 -1.86 -72.02 -25.40
CA PRO A 21 -3.09 -71.69 -26.15
C PRO A 21 -4.37 -71.82 -25.35
N GLU A 22 -4.44 -72.75 -24.41
CA GLU A 22 -5.58 -73.04 -23.53
C GLU A 22 -5.78 -71.94 -22.47
N ALA A 23 -4.73 -71.17 -22.15
CA ALA A 23 -4.79 -70.07 -21.17
C ALA A 23 -5.11 -68.72 -21.81
N ARG A 24 -5.08 -68.58 -23.15
CA ARG A 24 -5.23 -67.33 -23.83
C ARG A 24 -6.67 -66.77 -23.95
N GLY A 25 -7.67 -67.55 -23.51
CA GLY A 25 -9.08 -67.24 -23.71
C GLY A 25 -9.52 -67.22 -25.20
N THR A 26 -10.78 -67.02 -25.44
CA THR A 26 -11.31 -66.82 -26.79
C THR A 26 -10.99 -65.40 -27.30
N ASP A 27 -11.03 -65.22 -28.61
CA ASP A 27 -10.85 -63.91 -29.23
C ASP A 27 -11.90 -62.91 -28.72
N GLU A 28 -13.13 -63.35 -28.46
CA GLU A 28 -14.24 -62.55 -27.91
C GLU A 28 -13.92 -62.12 -26.44
N GLU A 29 -13.38 -63.02 -25.63
CA GLU A 29 -13.02 -62.67 -24.23
C GLU A 29 -11.85 -61.64 -24.18
N ARG A 30 -10.91 -61.70 -25.06
CA ARG A 30 -9.80 -60.72 -25.17
C ARG A 30 -10.27 -59.38 -25.66
N GLU A 31 -11.20 -59.34 -26.63
CA GLU A 31 -11.80 -58.10 -27.13
C GLU A 31 -12.67 -57.44 -26.05
N GLN A 32 -13.46 -58.23 -25.29
CA GLN A 32 -14.22 -57.72 -24.16
C GLN A 32 -13.30 -57.14 -23.03
N ALA A 33 -12.22 -57.83 -22.70
CA ALA A 33 -11.27 -57.33 -21.71
C ALA A 33 -10.57 -56.03 -22.16
N PHE A 34 -10.20 -55.91 -23.42
CA PHE A 34 -9.64 -54.71 -24.00
C PHE A 34 -10.65 -53.55 -23.98
N ILE A 35 -11.89 -53.77 -24.37
CA ILE A 35 -12.94 -52.75 -24.31
C ILE A 35 -13.18 -52.29 -22.84
N ALA A 36 -13.21 -53.26 -21.90
CA ALA A 36 -13.37 -52.94 -20.49
C ALA A 36 -12.22 -52.06 -19.93
N GLU A 37 -10.97 -52.38 -20.25
CA GLU A 37 -9.79 -51.60 -19.85
C GLU A 37 -9.81 -50.19 -20.46
N GLU A 38 -10.17 -50.06 -21.73
CA GLU A 38 -10.27 -48.75 -22.40
C GLU A 38 -11.40 -47.90 -21.82
N THR A 39 -12.56 -48.51 -21.51
CA THR A 39 -13.66 -47.78 -20.86
C THR A 39 -13.34 -47.34 -19.45
N GLU A 40 -12.58 -48.13 -18.70
CA GLU A 40 -12.12 -47.75 -17.35
C GLU A 40 -11.12 -46.59 -17.42
N LYS A 41 -10.18 -46.61 -18.36
CA LYS A 41 -9.24 -45.47 -18.58
C LYS A 41 -9.96 -44.18 -18.93
N ILE A 42 -10.92 -44.25 -19.84
CA ILE A 42 -11.74 -43.07 -20.22
C ILE A 42 -12.50 -42.54 -19.01
N ALA A 43 -13.11 -43.40 -18.19
CA ALA A 43 -13.84 -43.00 -17.02
C ALA A 43 -12.93 -42.39 -15.93
N GLU A 44 -11.67 -42.85 -15.81
CA GLU A 44 -10.69 -42.27 -14.89
C GLU A 44 -10.23 -40.89 -15.39
N GLU A 45 -9.98 -40.76 -16.69
CA GLU A 45 -9.61 -39.45 -17.28
C GLU A 45 -10.74 -38.42 -17.13
N GLU A 46 -11.98 -38.81 -17.32
CA GLU A 46 -13.14 -37.93 -17.10
C GLU A 46 -13.29 -37.51 -15.65
N ARG A 47 -13.06 -38.41 -14.68
CA ARG A 47 -13.06 -38.06 -13.25
C ARG A 47 -11.99 -37.06 -12.90
N LEU A 48 -10.76 -37.28 -13.38
CA LEU A 48 -9.64 -36.37 -13.15
C LEU A 48 -9.89 -35.00 -13.77
N ALA A 49 -10.49 -34.94 -14.95
CA ALA A 49 -10.85 -33.69 -15.60
C ALA A 49 -11.91 -32.90 -14.82
N ILE A 50 -12.92 -33.59 -14.27
CA ILE A 50 -13.95 -32.96 -13.42
C ILE A 50 -13.31 -32.41 -12.12
N GLU A 51 -12.50 -33.23 -11.46
CA GLU A 51 -11.84 -32.83 -10.22
C GLU A 51 -10.91 -31.61 -10.42
N LEU A 52 -10.18 -31.59 -11.53
CA LEU A 52 -9.32 -30.46 -11.87
C LEU A 52 -10.12 -29.17 -12.14
N GLU A 53 -11.28 -29.30 -12.82
CA GLU A 53 -12.15 -28.16 -13.08
C GLU A 53 -12.78 -27.61 -11.80
N GLU A 54 -13.20 -28.50 -10.88
CA GLU A 54 -13.72 -28.11 -9.57
C GLU A 54 -12.65 -27.40 -8.74
N GLN A 55 -11.41 -27.91 -8.71
CA GLN A 55 -10.29 -27.24 -8.04
C GLN A 55 -10.01 -25.85 -8.62
N ARG A 56 -9.99 -25.74 -9.96
CA ARG A 56 -9.79 -24.47 -10.64
C ARG A 56 -10.88 -23.44 -10.31
N GLN A 57 -12.13 -23.90 -10.21
CA GLN A 57 -13.24 -23.03 -9.84
C GLN A 57 -13.14 -22.54 -8.39
N GLN A 58 -12.74 -23.42 -7.47
CA GLN A 58 -12.51 -23.05 -6.07
C GLN A 58 -11.39 -22.03 -5.94
N GLU A 59 -10.26 -22.22 -6.64
CA GLU A 59 -9.16 -21.25 -6.64
C GLU A 59 -9.58 -19.88 -7.19
N LEU A 60 -10.44 -19.84 -8.20
CA LEU A 60 -10.97 -18.60 -8.76
C LEU A 60 -11.90 -17.88 -7.77
N GLU A 61 -12.79 -18.62 -7.10
CA GLU A 61 -13.68 -18.06 -6.08
C GLU A 61 -12.91 -17.50 -4.88
N GLU A 62 -11.90 -18.23 -4.38
CA GLU A 62 -11.03 -17.76 -3.31
C GLU A 62 -10.23 -16.52 -3.69
N ALA A 63 -9.71 -16.47 -4.93
CA ALA A 63 -8.97 -15.31 -5.43
C ALA A 63 -9.88 -14.08 -5.58
N GLU A 64 -11.13 -14.26 -6.00
CA GLU A 64 -12.11 -13.18 -6.10
C GLU A 64 -12.52 -12.67 -4.72
N GLU A 65 -12.76 -13.57 -3.75
CA GLU A 65 -13.07 -13.19 -2.37
C GLU A 65 -11.91 -12.39 -1.72
N GLN A 66 -10.67 -12.86 -1.90
CA GLN A 66 -9.49 -12.13 -1.41
C GLN A 66 -9.37 -10.74 -2.03
N ARG A 67 -9.60 -10.62 -3.33
CA ARG A 67 -9.57 -9.34 -4.03
C ARG A 67 -10.64 -8.38 -3.53
N LEU A 68 -11.85 -8.87 -3.31
CA LEU A 68 -12.94 -8.05 -2.75
C LEU A 68 -12.63 -7.61 -1.31
N ALA A 69 -12.07 -8.49 -0.49
CA ALA A 69 -11.66 -8.16 0.86
C ALA A 69 -10.57 -7.08 0.89
N GLU A 70 -9.59 -7.13 -0.03
CA GLU A 70 -8.55 -6.12 -0.17
C GLU A 70 -9.13 -4.75 -0.58
N ILE A 71 -10.08 -4.73 -1.51
CA ILE A 71 -10.76 -3.49 -1.93
C ILE A 71 -11.49 -2.86 -0.75
N VAL A 72 -12.27 -3.64 0.01
CA VAL A 72 -13.01 -3.15 1.18
C VAL A 72 -12.06 -2.63 2.26
N ALA A 73 -10.93 -3.31 2.49
CA ALA A 73 -9.92 -2.84 3.45
C ALA A 73 -9.31 -1.51 3.02
N ASN A 74 -8.95 -1.35 1.75
CA ASN A 74 -8.39 -0.11 1.21
C ASN A 74 -9.39 1.06 1.30
N GLU A 75 -10.66 0.83 0.98
CA GLU A 75 -11.72 1.84 1.11
C GLU A 75 -11.93 2.27 2.58
N ALA A 76 -11.83 1.33 3.52
CA ALA A 76 -11.93 1.63 4.94
C ALA A 76 -10.76 2.48 5.43
N ASP A 77 -9.53 2.17 5.03
CA ASP A 77 -8.32 2.94 5.35
C ASP A 77 -8.37 4.35 4.75
N GLU A 78 -8.85 4.49 3.51
CA GLU A 78 -9.03 5.78 2.86
C GLU A 78 -10.07 6.64 3.61
N LEU A 79 -11.20 6.06 3.99
CA LEU A 79 -12.24 6.74 4.77
C LEU A 79 -11.72 7.18 6.14
N GLU A 80 -10.92 6.38 6.82
CA GLU A 80 -10.29 6.76 8.09
C GLU A 80 -9.31 7.92 7.89
N SER A 81 -8.51 7.89 6.83
CA SER A 81 -7.59 8.97 6.46
C SER A 81 -8.33 10.29 6.19
N ILE A 82 -9.45 10.25 5.46
CA ILE A 82 -10.29 11.43 5.20
C ILE A 82 -10.82 12.00 6.52
N LYS A 83 -11.41 11.17 7.38
CA LYS A 83 -11.92 11.61 8.69
C LYS A 83 -10.83 12.22 9.57
N ALA A 84 -9.62 11.63 9.57
CA ALA A 84 -8.49 12.15 10.32
C ALA A 84 -8.04 13.53 9.78
N THR A 85 -8.13 13.75 8.47
CA THR A 85 -7.80 15.01 7.81
C THR A 85 -8.86 16.07 8.15
N GLU A 86 -10.14 15.75 8.02
CA GLU A 86 -11.24 16.65 8.40
C GLU A 86 -11.15 17.10 9.86
N GLN A 87 -10.86 16.15 10.75
CA GLN A 87 -10.67 16.45 12.17
C GLN A 87 -9.47 17.37 12.42
N ALA A 88 -8.37 17.17 11.67
CA ALA A 88 -7.18 18.02 11.76
C ALA A 88 -7.48 19.44 11.26
N MET A 89 -8.19 19.57 10.15
CA MET A 89 -8.62 20.88 9.61
C MET A 89 -9.56 21.62 10.57
N LYS A 90 -10.51 20.93 11.16
CA LYS A 90 -11.39 21.53 12.18
C LYS A 90 -10.59 22.05 13.38
N GLU A 91 -9.67 21.23 13.90
CA GLU A 91 -8.81 21.60 15.02
C GLU A 91 -7.90 22.80 14.68
N LEU A 92 -7.39 22.85 13.44
CA LEU A 92 -6.62 24.00 12.95
C LEU A 92 -7.48 25.26 12.90
N ASN A 93 -8.66 25.21 12.30
CA ASN A 93 -9.54 26.37 12.16
C ASN A 93 -9.92 26.96 13.54
N GLU A 94 -10.25 26.12 14.52
CA GLU A 94 -10.55 26.56 15.89
C GLU A 94 -9.35 27.31 16.54
N ARG A 95 -8.12 26.90 16.21
CA ARG A 95 -6.90 27.54 16.74
C ARG A 95 -6.60 28.84 16.00
N ILE A 96 -6.74 28.88 14.69
CA ILE A 96 -6.58 30.06 13.85
C ILE A 96 -7.55 31.15 14.28
N GLU A 97 -8.83 30.82 14.46
CA GLU A 97 -9.84 31.76 14.98
C GLU A 97 -9.47 32.31 16.37
N ARG A 98 -9.06 31.41 17.28
CA ARG A 98 -8.68 31.81 18.65
C ARG A 98 -7.51 32.80 18.68
N GLU A 99 -6.50 32.58 17.82
CA GLU A 99 -5.30 33.45 17.76
C GLU A 99 -5.49 34.65 16.83
N GLY A 100 -6.62 34.75 16.11
CA GLY A 100 -6.87 35.80 15.11
C GLY A 100 -5.91 35.71 13.91
N ALA A 101 -5.46 34.51 13.59
CA ALA A 101 -4.53 34.28 12.50
C ALA A 101 -5.17 34.55 11.13
N LYS A 102 -4.36 34.95 10.16
CA LYS A 102 -4.77 35.16 8.78
C LYS A 102 -5.02 33.80 8.09
N THR A 103 -5.93 33.80 7.16
CA THR A 103 -6.17 32.66 6.24
C THR A 103 -6.02 33.09 4.81
N SER A 104 -5.54 32.20 3.94
CA SER A 104 -5.36 32.46 2.51
C SER A 104 -5.40 31.15 1.73
N ASP A 105 -5.36 31.26 0.39
CA ASP A 105 -5.23 30.15 -0.54
C ASP A 105 -3.91 29.35 -0.39
N VAL A 106 -2.86 30.02 0.09
CA VAL A 106 -1.59 29.37 0.44
C VAL A 106 -1.23 29.69 1.88
N GLN A 107 -1.28 28.65 2.71
CA GLN A 107 -0.89 28.73 4.11
C GLN A 107 -0.25 27.42 4.55
N ILE A 108 0.67 27.49 5.49
CA ILE A 108 1.31 26.34 6.12
C ILE A 108 1.19 26.52 7.62
N SER A 109 0.53 25.57 8.28
CA SER A 109 0.25 25.67 9.72
C SER A 109 0.81 24.45 10.46
N LEU A 110 1.35 24.73 11.65
CA LEU A 110 1.87 23.72 12.58
C LEU A 110 1.00 23.73 13.85
N ILE A 111 0.50 22.56 14.24
CA ILE A 111 -0.26 22.41 15.49
C ILE A 111 0.29 21.27 16.35
N TRP A 112 0.28 21.47 17.68
CA TRP A 112 0.65 20.42 18.65
C TRP A 112 -0.16 20.54 19.95
N ASN A 113 -0.03 19.54 20.84
CA ASN A 113 -0.91 19.42 22.02
C ASN A 113 -0.14 19.37 23.35
N ASN A 114 0.88 20.23 23.48
CA ASN A 114 1.59 20.44 24.76
C ASN A 114 2.20 21.85 24.81
N TYR A 115 2.91 22.16 25.91
CA TYR A 115 3.50 23.48 26.15
C TYR A 115 4.91 23.63 25.56
N ASN A 116 5.44 22.63 24.85
CA ASN A 116 6.76 22.76 24.23
C ASN A 116 6.72 23.81 23.12
N ASP A 117 7.87 24.36 22.84
CA ASP A 117 8.11 25.38 21.84
C ASP A 117 8.62 24.71 20.57
N LEU A 118 7.77 24.69 19.55
CA LEU A 118 8.09 24.18 18.22
C LEU A 118 8.03 25.35 17.25
N ASP A 119 9.11 25.54 16.48
CA ASP A 119 9.18 26.59 15.46
C ASP A 119 8.91 26.00 14.07
N LEU A 120 8.01 26.65 13.34
CA LEU A 120 7.77 26.40 11.92
C LEU A 120 8.76 27.21 11.09
N HIS A 121 9.42 26.52 10.18
CA HIS A 121 10.32 27.13 9.22
C HIS A 121 9.88 26.79 7.81
N VAL A 122 9.80 27.77 6.92
CA VAL A 122 9.51 27.55 5.51
C VAL A 122 10.56 28.23 4.65
N VAL A 123 11.18 27.45 3.75
CA VAL A 123 12.09 27.96 2.73
C VAL A 123 11.31 28.16 1.44
N CYS A 124 11.27 29.40 0.97
CA CYS A 124 10.62 29.80 -0.27
C CYS A 124 11.39 29.32 -1.53
N PRO A 125 10.79 29.33 -2.70
CA PRO A 125 11.49 29.04 -3.97
C PRO A 125 12.70 29.95 -4.23
N SER A 126 12.72 31.16 -3.68
CA SER A 126 13.85 32.09 -3.71
C SER A 126 15.05 31.64 -2.87
N GLY A 127 14.86 30.64 -1.98
CA GLY A 127 15.85 30.24 -0.99
C GLY A 127 15.76 31.02 0.34
N GLU A 128 14.94 32.07 0.41
CA GLU A 128 14.69 32.81 1.64
C GLU A 128 13.89 31.97 2.63
N ARG A 129 14.21 32.08 3.94
CA ARG A 129 13.57 31.30 5.00
C ARG A 129 12.74 32.17 5.91
N ILE A 130 11.47 31.81 6.06
CA ILE A 130 10.54 32.41 7.01
C ILE A 130 10.61 31.60 8.32
N HIS A 131 10.75 32.28 9.45
CA HIS A 131 10.80 31.72 10.80
C HIS A 131 10.69 32.83 11.85
N GLY A 132 10.66 32.49 13.15
CA GLY A 132 10.51 33.47 14.23
C GLY A 132 11.51 34.63 14.21
N GLY A 133 12.74 34.45 13.69
CA GLY A 133 13.74 35.48 13.52
C GLY A 133 13.69 36.26 12.18
N ASN A 134 12.92 35.78 11.19
CA ASN A 134 12.66 36.43 9.90
C ASN A 134 11.23 36.19 9.52
N ARG A 135 10.32 36.92 10.10
CA ARG A 135 8.88 36.68 10.05
C ARG A 135 8.25 37.01 8.69
N GLU A 136 8.82 37.91 7.94
CA GLU A 136 8.37 38.34 6.62
C GLU A 136 9.45 38.04 5.59
N SER A 137 9.07 37.63 4.40
CA SER A 137 9.99 37.40 3.30
C SER A 137 9.68 38.26 2.09
N ALA A 138 10.69 38.52 1.27
CA ALA A 138 10.53 39.25 0.02
C ALA A 138 9.56 38.57 -0.97
N CYS A 139 9.30 37.27 -0.78
CA CYS A 139 8.31 36.52 -1.54
C CYS A 139 6.85 36.74 -1.06
N GLY A 140 6.64 37.61 -0.06
CA GLY A 140 5.33 37.97 0.46
C GLY A 140 4.78 37.03 1.55
N GLY A 141 5.51 36.00 1.93
CA GLY A 141 5.12 35.12 3.01
C GLY A 141 5.38 35.74 4.39
N GLU A 142 4.49 35.50 5.34
CA GLU A 142 4.53 36.04 6.71
C GLU A 142 4.25 34.94 7.73
N LEU A 143 5.08 34.82 8.77
CA LEU A 143 4.77 34.10 10.00
C LEU A 143 3.89 35.02 10.85
N ASP A 144 2.57 34.91 10.72
CA ASP A 144 1.62 35.80 11.42
C ASP A 144 1.34 35.36 12.86
N VAL A 145 1.39 34.04 13.13
CA VAL A 145 1.28 33.48 14.48
C VAL A 145 2.50 32.67 14.84
N ASP A 146 3.09 32.98 15.99
CA ASP A 146 4.25 32.35 16.59
C ASP A 146 3.92 32.04 18.05
N ALA A 147 3.62 30.78 18.33
CA ALA A 147 3.08 30.34 19.59
C ALA A 147 4.13 29.85 20.58
N ASN A 148 3.77 29.86 21.87
CA ASN A 148 4.56 29.38 23.00
C ASN A 148 5.87 30.15 23.29
N THR A 149 6.01 31.32 22.71
CA THR A 149 7.01 32.28 23.14
C THR A 149 6.65 32.91 24.53
N ARG A 150 5.44 33.46 24.67
CA ARG A 150 4.74 33.89 25.90
C ARG A 150 3.41 34.58 25.55
N PRO A 151 2.26 34.25 26.16
CA PRO A 151 2.08 33.15 27.14
C PRO A 151 2.00 31.77 26.44
N GLU A 152 2.53 30.74 27.12
CA GLU A 152 2.47 29.40 26.58
C GLU A 152 1.06 28.79 26.70
N THR A 153 0.59 28.16 25.64
CA THR A 153 -0.70 27.44 25.56
C THR A 153 -0.48 25.94 25.41
N LYS A 154 -1.50 25.15 25.78
CA LYS A 154 -1.49 23.70 25.60
C LYS A 154 -1.85 23.27 24.18
N LYS A 155 -2.53 24.14 23.43
CA LYS A 155 -2.98 23.91 22.05
C LYS A 155 -2.42 25.00 21.14
N PRO A 156 -1.09 25.07 20.98
CA PRO A 156 -0.47 26.11 20.16
C PRO A 156 -0.71 25.88 18.65
N VAL A 157 -0.56 26.97 17.91
CA VAL A 157 -0.50 26.98 16.45
C VAL A 157 0.59 27.95 16.01
N GLU A 158 1.36 27.59 15.02
CA GLU A 158 2.14 28.52 14.21
C GLU A 158 1.61 28.55 12.79
N ASN A 159 1.63 29.70 12.18
CA ASN A 159 1.01 29.92 10.89
C ASN A 159 1.86 30.81 10.00
N ILE A 160 2.18 30.30 8.82
CA ILE A 160 2.81 31.08 7.75
C ILE A 160 1.83 31.16 6.59
N VAL A 161 1.58 32.38 6.13
CA VAL A 161 0.55 32.70 5.15
C VAL A 161 1.11 33.61 4.06
N TRP A 162 0.62 33.47 2.85
CA TRP A 162 0.83 34.41 1.75
C TRP A 162 -0.46 35.15 1.45
N PRO A 163 -0.43 36.42 1.03
CA PRO A 163 -1.62 37.10 0.54
C PRO A 163 -2.18 36.33 -0.67
N GLU A 164 -3.51 36.33 -0.78
CA GLU A 164 -4.23 35.59 -1.82
C GLU A 164 -3.65 35.84 -3.22
N GLY A 165 -3.33 34.76 -3.93
CA GLY A 165 -2.76 34.80 -5.27
C GLY A 165 -1.34 35.37 -5.37
N LYS A 166 -0.63 35.57 -4.25
CA LYS A 166 0.71 36.17 -4.21
C LYS A 166 1.83 35.18 -3.93
N ALA A 167 1.54 33.95 -3.54
CA ALA A 167 2.56 32.96 -3.33
C ALA A 167 3.29 32.64 -4.65
N PRO A 168 4.63 32.79 -4.72
CA PRO A 168 5.39 32.46 -5.93
C PRO A 168 5.26 30.98 -6.29
N GLY A 169 5.18 30.68 -7.59
CA GLY A 169 5.29 29.31 -8.07
C GLY A 169 6.68 28.72 -7.80
N GLY A 170 6.75 27.43 -7.44
CA GLY A 170 8.01 26.74 -7.21
C GLY A 170 7.95 25.76 -6.02
N THR A 171 9.13 25.30 -5.59
CA THR A 171 9.27 24.34 -4.50
C THR A 171 9.45 25.06 -3.17
N TYR A 172 8.56 24.76 -2.22
CA TYR A 172 8.69 25.17 -0.83
C TYR A 172 9.19 23.98 0.01
N LYS A 173 9.97 24.27 1.05
CA LYS A 173 10.41 23.27 2.02
C LYS A 173 9.99 23.72 3.41
N ALA A 174 9.09 22.97 4.03
CA ALA A 174 8.69 23.20 5.42
C ALA A 174 9.40 22.21 6.33
N TYR A 175 9.83 22.67 7.49
CA TYR A 175 10.36 21.84 8.56
C TYR A 175 10.03 22.42 9.93
N VAL A 176 10.04 21.57 10.94
CA VAL A 176 9.72 21.89 12.32
C VAL A 176 10.96 21.76 13.17
N HIS A 177 11.27 22.80 13.94
CA HIS A 177 12.34 22.80 14.92
C HIS A 177 11.76 22.69 16.33
N HIS A 178 12.18 21.69 17.10
CA HIS A 178 11.84 21.63 18.51
C HIS A 178 12.80 22.54 19.30
N TYR A 179 12.42 23.82 19.41
CA TYR A 179 13.28 24.83 19.99
C TYR A 179 13.49 24.63 21.49
N LYS A 180 12.38 24.36 22.25
CA LYS A 180 12.49 24.29 23.70
C LYS A 180 11.45 23.37 24.33
N LYS A 181 11.90 22.53 25.26
CA LYS A 181 11.03 21.84 26.19
C LYS A 181 10.77 22.72 27.42
N HIS A 182 9.52 23.15 27.59
CA HIS A 182 9.11 23.87 28.76
C HIS A 182 8.95 22.97 30.01
N LYS A 183 9.39 23.45 31.18
CA LYS A 183 9.33 22.73 32.46
C LYS A 183 7.92 22.72 33.07
N LYS A 184 6.87 22.51 32.26
CA LYS A 184 5.50 22.40 32.76
C LYS A 184 5.08 20.93 32.88
N ARG A 185 4.22 20.64 33.85
CA ARG A 185 3.76 19.27 34.17
C ARG A 185 3.21 18.48 32.96
N ARG A 186 2.75 19.17 31.94
CA ARG A 186 2.15 18.58 30.72
C ARG A 186 3.00 18.74 29.47
N SER A 187 4.24 19.19 29.59
CA SER A 187 5.22 19.16 28.50
C SER A 187 5.76 17.75 28.38
N ARG A 188 5.44 17.07 27.32
CA ARG A 188 5.89 15.70 27.00
C ARG A 188 6.98 15.77 25.93
N ASP A 189 7.88 14.81 25.96
CA ASP A 189 8.92 14.61 24.99
C ASP A 189 9.00 13.11 24.67
N PRO A 190 8.90 12.69 23.41
CA PRO A 190 8.77 13.51 22.19
C PRO A 190 7.44 14.24 22.07
N THR A 191 7.43 15.36 21.33
CA THR A 191 6.23 16.12 20.97
C THR A 191 5.65 15.62 19.66
N LYS A 192 4.38 15.21 19.68
CA LYS A 192 3.64 14.93 18.45
C LYS A 192 3.08 16.22 17.88
N PHE A 193 3.19 16.41 16.59
CA PHE A 193 2.69 17.58 15.87
C PHE A 193 1.97 17.17 14.57
N LYS A 194 1.23 18.11 14.00
CA LYS A 194 0.68 18.03 12.65
C LYS A 194 1.12 19.27 11.88
N LEU A 195 1.61 19.07 10.67
CA LEU A 195 1.85 20.08 9.67
C LEU A 195 0.74 19.98 8.62
N ILE A 196 0.08 21.11 8.35
CA ILE A 196 -1.11 21.19 7.51
C ILE A 196 -0.88 22.26 6.46
#